data_5b67be8a664cfa3fee09682ffaae96be
#
_entry.id   5b67be8a664cfa3fee09682ffaae96be
#
_cell.length_a   1.000
_cell.length_b   1.000
_cell.length_c   1.000
_cell.angle_alpha   90.00
_cell.angle_beta   90.00
_cell.angle_gamma   90.00
#
_symmetry.space_group_name_H-M   'P 1'
#
loop_
_entity.id
_entity.type
_entity.pdbx_description
1 polymer ?
#
loop_
_entity_poly.entity_id
_entity_poly.type
_entity_poly.pdbx_seq_one_letter_code
_entity_poly.pdbx_strand_id
1 'polypeptide(L)' 'MTKEQIGQAIAEARKAQGITIRKMAEMAGTSTRAIQAVEKGLYNVGIDTYLKLAQTLNMRLKFEN' A
#
# COMPACT_ATOMS: atom_id res chain seq x y z
N MET A 1 -9.21 -6.49 9.74
CA MET A 1 -8.00 -6.47 8.90
C MET A 1 -6.90 -5.70 9.62
N THR A 2 -5.73 -6.28 9.79
CA THR A 2 -4.63 -5.62 10.47
C THR A 2 -3.80 -4.79 9.49
N LYS A 3 -2.97 -3.90 10.00
CA LYS A 3 -2.05 -3.12 9.17
C LYS A 3 -1.14 -4.03 8.36
N GLU A 4 -0.66 -5.10 8.99
CA GLU A 4 0.20 -6.09 8.34
C GLU A 4 -0.52 -6.76 7.18
N GLN A 5 -1.78 -7.13 7.38
CA GLN A 5 -2.59 -7.75 6.33
C GLN A 5 -2.85 -6.79 5.18
N ILE A 6 -3.16 -5.53 5.48
CA ILE A 6 -3.38 -4.51 4.45
C ILE A 6 -2.09 -4.28 3.68
N GLY A 7 -0.98 -4.12 4.39
CA GLY A 7 0.32 -3.90 3.77
C GLY A 7 0.72 -5.06 2.87
N GLN A 8 0.48 -6.28 3.32
CA GLN A 8 0.78 -7.47 2.54
C GLN A 8 -0.08 -7.54 1.27
N ALA A 9 -1.37 -7.22 1.38
CA ALA A 9 -2.26 -7.20 0.23
C ALA A 9 -1.81 -6.17 -0.80
N ILE A 10 -1.36 -5.00 -0.33
CA ILE A 10 -0.84 -3.95 -1.21
C ILE A 10 0.43 -4.42 -1.90
N ALA A 11 1.36 -5.05 -1.16
CA ALA A 11 2.60 -5.55 -1.74
C ALA A 11 2.32 -6.62 -2.81
N GLU A 12 1.41 -7.53 -2.52
CA GLU A 12 1.05 -8.59 -3.46
C GLU A 12 0.41 -8.04 -4.73
N ALA A 13 -0.51 -7.08 -4.58
CA ALA A 13 -1.16 -6.45 -5.73
C ALA A 13 -0.14 -5.70 -6.58
N ARG A 14 0.78 -4.98 -5.94
CA ARG A 14 1.84 -4.26 -6.64
C ARG A 14 2.70 -5.23 -7.46
N LYS A 15 3.15 -6.31 -6.83
CA LYS A 15 3.99 -7.30 -7.51
C LYS A 15 3.25 -7.99 -8.64
N ALA A 16 1.98 -8.31 -8.43
CA ALA A 16 1.16 -8.96 -9.45
C ALA A 16 1.01 -8.09 -10.69
N GLN A 17 1.05 -6.76 -10.53
CA GLN A 17 0.97 -5.81 -11.64
C GLN A 17 2.34 -5.46 -12.22
N GLY A 18 3.41 -6.06 -11.68
CA GLY A 18 4.77 -5.80 -12.17
C GLY A 18 5.29 -4.41 -11.84
N ILE A 19 4.77 -3.79 -10.78
CA ILE A 19 5.13 -2.42 -10.41
C ILE A 19 6.23 -2.44 -9.35
N THR A 20 7.32 -1.72 -9.59
CA THR A 20 8.39 -1.58 -8.59
C THR A 20 7.94 -0.62 -7.48
N ILE A 21 8.61 -0.70 -6.32
CA ILE A 21 8.34 0.25 -5.22
C ILE A 21 8.55 1.69 -5.70
N ARG A 22 9.59 1.92 -6.46
CA ARG A 22 9.90 3.25 -7.00
C ARG A 22 8.79 3.76 -7.90
N LYS A 23 8.32 2.90 -8.81
CA LYS A 23 7.24 3.27 -9.71
C LYS A 23 5.95 3.53 -8.95
N MET A 24 5.66 2.69 -7.96
CA MET A 24 4.50 2.86 -7.09
C MET A 24 4.54 4.22 -6.38
N ALA A 25 5.70 4.60 -5.87
CA ALA A 25 5.87 5.88 -5.20
C ALA A 25 5.57 7.05 -6.15
N GLU A 26 6.03 6.96 -7.40
CA GLU A 26 5.74 7.97 -8.42
C GLU A 26 4.24 8.04 -8.72
N MET A 27 3.62 6.89 -8.92
CA MET A 27 2.19 6.80 -9.26
C MET A 27 1.31 7.34 -8.14
N ALA A 28 1.67 7.06 -6.90
CA ALA A 28 0.89 7.46 -5.74
C ALA A 28 1.26 8.85 -5.20
N GLY A 29 2.32 9.46 -5.75
CA GLY A 29 2.77 10.77 -5.28
C GLY A 29 3.30 10.72 -3.85
N THR A 30 4.02 9.65 -3.50
CA THR A 30 4.58 9.47 -2.16
C THR A 30 6.03 9.02 -2.26
N SER A 31 6.66 8.70 -1.14
CA SER A 31 8.06 8.27 -1.09
C SER A 31 8.16 6.74 -1.10
N THR A 32 9.32 6.23 -1.53
CA THR A 32 9.60 4.80 -1.46
C THR A 32 9.59 4.32 -0.02
N ARG A 33 10.05 5.16 0.91
CA ARG A 33 10.05 4.84 2.33
C ARG A 33 8.63 4.62 2.85
N ALA A 34 7.67 5.45 2.41
CA ALA A 34 6.28 5.30 2.80
C ALA A 34 5.70 3.98 2.28
N ILE A 35 6.00 3.64 1.03
CA ILE A 35 5.57 2.36 0.45
C ILE A 35 6.13 1.19 1.27
N GLN A 36 7.43 1.23 1.58
CA GLN A 36 8.08 0.17 2.34
C GLN A 36 7.48 0.04 3.74
N ALA A 37 7.21 1.16 4.40
CA ALA A 37 6.61 1.14 5.73
C ALA A 37 5.23 0.49 5.71
N VAL A 38 4.41 0.80 4.71
CA VAL A 38 3.09 0.21 4.54
C VAL A 38 3.20 -1.29 4.30
N GLU A 39 4.06 -1.70 3.36
CA GLU A 39 4.17 -3.11 2.98
C GLU A 39 4.72 -3.98 4.10
N LYS A 40 5.54 -3.41 4.97
CA LYS A 40 6.10 -4.13 6.12
C LYS A 40 5.24 -4.04 7.37
N GLY A 41 4.24 -3.18 7.38
CA GLY A 41 3.38 -2.97 8.55
C GLY A 41 4.13 -2.39 9.73
N LEU A 42 5.16 -1.56 9.48
CA LEU A 42 6.11 -1.18 10.51
C LEU A 42 5.66 -0.11 11.50
N TYR A 43 4.79 0.80 11.15
CA TYR A 43 4.33 1.82 12.09
C TYR A 43 3.11 2.58 11.57
N ASN A 44 2.71 3.58 12.33
CA ASN A 44 1.48 4.32 12.09
C ASN A 44 1.55 5.16 10.82
N VAL A 45 1.11 4.54 9.75
CA VAL A 45 0.80 5.26 8.52
C VAL A 45 -0.68 5.58 8.61
N GLY A 46 -1.07 6.78 8.28
CA GLY A 46 -2.48 7.16 8.32
C GLY A 46 -3.31 6.35 7.33
N ILE A 47 -4.58 6.18 7.65
CA ILE A 47 -5.50 5.45 6.77
C ILE A 47 -5.54 6.04 5.37
N ASP A 48 -5.36 7.35 5.25
CA ASP A 48 -5.32 8.03 3.94
C ASP A 48 -4.23 7.48 3.04
N THR A 49 -3.08 7.12 3.62
CA THR A 49 -1.98 6.56 2.84
C THR A 49 -2.35 5.18 2.29
N TYR A 50 -2.95 4.34 3.13
CA TYR A 50 -3.41 3.01 2.69
C TYR A 50 -4.44 3.13 1.56
N LEU A 51 -5.40 4.05 1.71
CA LEU A 51 -6.43 4.26 0.70
C LEU A 51 -5.82 4.76 -0.60
N LYS A 52 -4.87 5.66 -0.52
CA LYS A 52 -4.18 6.19 -1.69
C LYS A 52 -3.47 5.10 -2.47
N LEU A 53 -2.76 4.22 -1.76
CA LEU A 53 -2.05 3.12 -2.39
C LEU A 53 -3.02 2.10 -2.98
N ALA A 54 -4.09 1.80 -2.27
CA ALA A 54 -5.12 0.91 -2.78
C ALA A 54 -5.76 1.46 -4.06
N GLN A 55 -6.07 2.75 -4.09
CA GLN A 55 -6.62 3.40 -5.28
C GLN A 55 -5.63 3.34 -6.45
N THR A 56 -4.35 3.58 -6.17
CA THR A 56 -3.30 3.52 -7.19
C THR A 56 -3.23 2.14 -7.83
N LEU A 57 -3.43 1.08 -7.04
CA LEU A 57 -3.43 -0.30 -7.52
C LEU A 57 -4.80 -0.79 -7.97
N ASN A 58 -5.79 0.09 -7.95
CA ASN A 58 -7.16 -0.24 -8.35
C ASN A 58 -7.77 -1.34 -7.47
N MET A 59 -7.43 -1.32 -6.19
CA MET A 59 -7.92 -2.27 -5.19
C MET A 59 -9.14 -1.73 -4.46
N ARG A 60 -9.95 -2.65 -3.93
CA ARG A 60 -11.00 -2.31 -2.99
C ARG A 60 -10.62 -2.89 -1.63
N LEU A 61 -10.46 -2.02 -0.64
CA LEU A 61 -10.23 -2.46 0.72
C LEU A 61 -11.55 -2.47 1.47
N LYS A 62 -11.83 -3.59 2.12
CA LYS A 62 -12.99 -3.71 3.00
C LYS A 62 -12.48 -3.71 4.43
N PHE A 63 -12.96 -2.74 5.19
CA PHE A 63 -12.67 -2.67 6.61
C PHE A 63 -13.89 -3.23 7.34
N GLU A 64 -13.81 -4.49 7.73
CA GLU A 64 -14.87 -5.14 8.50
C GLU A 64 -14.53 -5.13 9.97
N ASN A 65 -15.51 -4.77 10.76
CA ASN A 65 -15.37 -4.79 12.21
C ASN A 65 -15.48 -6.22 12.75
#